data_5add5144c2edcd0db56f9c3260f86fab
#
_entry.id   5add5144c2edcd0db56f9c3260f86fab
#
_cell.length_a   1.000
_cell.length_b   1.000
_cell.length_c   1.000
_cell.angle_alpha   90.00
_cell.angle_beta   90.00
_cell.angle_gamma   90.00
#
_symmetry.space_group_name_H-M   'P 1'
#
loop_
_entity.id
_entity.type
_entity.pdbx_description
1 polymer ?
#
loop_
_entity_poly.entity_id
_entity_poly.type
_entity_poly.pdbx_seq_one_letter_code
_entity_poly.pdbx_strand_id
1 'polypeptide(L)' 'MMETTKLIRKITIGKDYKIDSMHYSVGQEVYGGHTICDIIEEDDKYSVYIRKGEEVLPWKDFNKNMAVSVEYNLQY' A
#
# COMPACT_ATOMS: atom_id res chain seq x y z
N MET A 1 4.95 8.56 24.46
CA MET A 1 4.18 8.67 23.43
C MET A 1 4.35 7.64 22.44
N MET A 2 3.32 7.19 21.92
CA MET A 2 3.42 6.22 21.01
C MET A 2 3.35 6.66 19.69
N GLU A 3 4.06 6.12 18.80
CA GLU A 3 3.94 6.41 17.47
C GLU A 3 2.92 5.68 16.87
N THR A 4 2.07 6.24 16.11
CA THR A 4 1.02 5.59 15.45
C THR A 4 1.37 5.41 14.02
N THR A 5 1.56 4.20 13.62
CA THR A 5 1.82 3.92 12.24
C THR A 5 0.51 3.92 11.51
N LYS A 6 0.40 4.67 10.46
CA LYS A 6 -0.82 4.71 9.71
C LYS A 6 -0.83 3.58 8.72
N LEU A 7 -1.81 2.71 8.87
CA LEU A 7 -1.97 1.58 7.99
C LEU A 7 -3.02 1.91 6.96
N ILE A 8 -2.72 1.61 5.72
CA ILE A 8 -3.57 1.94 4.60
C ILE A 8 -4.26 0.69 4.14
N ARG A 9 -5.57 0.77 3.87
CA ARG A 9 -6.30 -0.34 3.36
C ARG A 9 -6.22 -0.39 1.84
N LYS A 10 -6.21 0.74 1.19
CA LYS A 10 -6.19 0.80 -0.24
C LYS A 10 -5.54 2.08 -0.70
N ILE A 11 -4.73 1.99 -1.72
CA ILE A 11 -4.08 3.17 -2.26
C ILE A 11 -4.21 3.14 -3.78
N THR A 12 -4.47 4.28 -4.38
CA THR A 12 -4.54 4.43 -5.81
C THR A 12 -3.38 5.29 -6.26
N ILE A 13 -2.57 4.76 -7.13
CA ILE A 13 -1.39 5.44 -7.63
C ILE A 13 -1.63 5.82 -9.07
N GLY A 14 -1.33 7.03 -9.43
CA GLY A 14 -1.49 7.46 -10.79
C GLY A 14 -0.63 8.63 -11.09
N LYS A 15 -0.27 8.76 -12.36
CA LYS A 15 0.50 9.84 -12.73
C LYS A 15 -0.36 10.95 -13.08
N ASP A 16 -1.32 10.78 -13.87
CA ASP A 16 -2.15 11.82 -14.33
C ASP A 16 -3.53 11.58 -14.00
N TYR A 17 -3.89 10.97 -13.09
CA TYR A 17 -5.22 10.64 -12.69
C TYR A 17 -6.16 10.48 -13.87
N LYS A 18 -5.69 10.01 -14.97
CA LYS A 18 -6.56 9.76 -16.03
C LYS A 18 -6.76 8.32 -16.20
N ILE A 19 -5.96 7.66 -16.89
CA ILE A 19 -6.24 6.34 -17.23
C ILE A 19 -5.39 5.35 -16.60
N ASP A 20 -4.20 5.65 -16.32
CA ASP A 20 -3.26 4.65 -15.88
C ASP A 20 -3.13 4.55 -14.39
N SER A 21 -4.22 4.69 -13.68
CA SER A 21 -4.14 4.53 -12.24
C SER A 21 -4.06 3.08 -11.88
N MET A 22 -3.30 2.78 -10.88
CA MET A 22 -3.17 1.43 -10.35
C MET A 22 -3.72 1.40 -8.95
N HIS A 23 -4.47 0.36 -8.63
CA HIS A 23 -5.09 0.24 -7.33
C HIS A 23 -4.46 -0.91 -6.57
N TYR A 24 -4.07 -0.66 -5.34
CA TYR A 24 -3.47 -1.68 -4.50
C TYR A 24 -4.26 -1.74 -3.20
N SER A 25 -4.71 -2.92 -2.82
CA SER A 25 -5.51 -3.11 -1.62
C SER A 25 -4.94 -4.22 -0.78
N VAL A 26 -5.01 -4.08 0.53
CA VAL A 26 -4.58 -5.14 1.42
C VAL A 26 -5.50 -6.34 1.17
N GLY A 27 -4.93 -7.50 0.98
CA GLY A 27 -5.65 -8.71 0.67
C GLY A 27 -5.69 -9.03 -0.81
N GLN A 28 -5.16 -8.14 -1.63
CA GLN A 28 -5.18 -8.36 -3.07
C GLN A 28 -4.06 -9.32 -3.47
N GLU A 29 -4.39 -10.28 -4.31
CA GLU A 29 -3.38 -11.22 -4.77
C GLU A 29 -2.64 -10.59 -5.92
N VAL A 30 -1.34 -10.67 -5.95
CA VAL A 30 -0.54 -10.01 -6.97
C VAL A 30 0.08 -11.00 -7.91
N TYR A 31 1.10 -11.70 -7.54
CA TYR A 31 1.68 -12.68 -8.44
C TYR A 31 2.27 -13.81 -7.62
N GLY A 32 2.37 -14.97 -8.25
CA GLY A 32 3.05 -16.09 -7.64
C GLY A 32 2.49 -16.50 -6.28
N GLY A 33 1.21 -16.27 -6.05
CA GLY A 33 0.64 -16.63 -4.77
C GLY A 33 0.88 -15.65 -3.67
N HIS A 34 1.46 -14.48 -4.00
CA HIS A 34 1.69 -13.45 -3.00
C HIS A 34 0.47 -12.57 -2.86
N THR A 35 0.24 -12.08 -1.65
CA THR A 35 -0.89 -11.22 -1.34
C THR A 35 -0.37 -9.95 -0.67
N ILE A 36 -0.95 -8.82 -0.97
CA ILE A 36 -0.56 -7.58 -0.31
C ILE A 36 -0.99 -7.68 1.13
N CYS A 37 -0.05 -7.59 2.05
CA CYS A 37 -0.36 -7.73 3.46
C CYS A 37 -0.35 -6.41 4.20
N ASP A 38 0.46 -5.46 3.76
CA ASP A 38 0.54 -4.17 4.43
C ASP A 38 0.83 -3.07 3.44
N ILE A 39 0.21 -1.93 3.64
CA ILE A 39 0.57 -0.71 2.91
C ILE A 39 0.78 0.33 4.00
N ILE A 40 1.99 0.84 4.10
CA ILE A 40 2.38 1.69 5.21
C ILE A 40 2.74 3.07 4.73
N GLU A 41 2.27 4.07 5.42
CA GLU A 41 2.61 5.44 5.12
C GLU A 41 3.84 5.82 5.92
N GLU A 42 4.85 6.33 5.23
CA GLU A 42 6.05 6.82 5.89
C GLU A 42 6.15 8.31 5.62
N ASP A 43 7.23 8.92 6.04
CA ASP A 43 7.34 10.37 5.92
C ASP A 43 7.27 10.86 4.49
N ASP A 44 7.92 10.20 3.59
CA ASP A 44 8.01 10.68 2.23
C ASP A 44 7.51 9.67 1.20
N LYS A 45 7.01 8.53 1.60
CA LYS A 45 6.61 7.53 0.64
C LYS A 45 5.60 6.59 1.23
N TYR A 46 5.03 5.75 0.37
CA TYR A 46 4.18 4.66 0.77
C TYR A 46 4.87 3.36 0.41
N SER A 47 4.88 2.41 1.32
CA SER A 47 5.54 1.13 1.09
C SER A 47 4.54 0.02 1.10
N VAL A 48 4.61 -0.85 0.10
CA VAL A 48 3.69 -1.97 -0.04
C VAL A 48 4.45 -3.26 0.20
N TYR A 49 3.92 -4.08 1.09
CA TYR A 49 4.54 -5.35 1.42
C TYR A 49 3.65 -6.49 0.99
N ILE A 50 4.24 -7.58 0.57
CA ILE A 50 3.51 -8.76 0.15
C ILE A 50 3.93 -9.95 0.98
N ARG A 51 3.10 -10.97 0.98
CA ARG A 51 3.32 -12.11 1.81
C ARG A 51 2.95 -13.39 1.10
N LYS A 52 3.70 -14.42 1.29
CA LYS A 52 3.36 -15.72 0.79
C LYS A 52 3.65 -16.68 1.92
N GLY A 53 2.61 -17.29 2.49
CA GLY A 53 2.78 -18.12 3.66
C GLY A 53 3.24 -17.26 4.81
N GLU A 54 4.42 -17.54 5.34
CA GLU A 54 4.93 -16.77 6.43
C GLU A 54 6.00 -15.81 6.02
N GLU A 55 6.28 -15.71 4.75
CA GLU A 55 7.34 -14.85 4.30
C GLU A 55 6.79 -13.52 3.85
N VAL A 56 7.28 -12.44 4.42
CA VAL A 56 6.85 -11.09 4.10
C VAL A 56 8.00 -10.35 3.46
N LEU A 57 7.73 -9.72 2.32
CA LEU A 57 8.75 -9.04 1.56
C LEU A 57 8.31 -7.65 1.17
N PRO A 58 9.22 -6.70 1.10
CA PRO A 58 8.89 -5.39 0.53
C PRO A 58 8.71 -5.57 -0.97
N TRP A 59 7.71 -4.92 -1.52
CA TRP A 59 7.41 -5.10 -2.94
C TRP A 59 7.55 -3.82 -3.72
N LYS A 60 6.87 -2.76 -3.31
CA LYS A 60 6.90 -1.51 -4.04
C LYS A 60 6.89 -0.33 -3.12
N ASP A 61 7.48 0.76 -3.57
CA ASP A 61 7.43 2.01 -2.85
C ASP A 61 6.90 3.06 -3.81
N PHE A 62 6.16 4.01 -3.33
CA PHE A 62 5.66 5.10 -4.15
C PHE A 62 5.88 6.42 -3.43
N ASN A 63 6.31 7.44 -4.13
CA ASN A 63 6.42 8.77 -3.56
C ASN A 63 5.04 9.28 -3.23
N LYS A 64 4.92 10.08 -2.23
CA LYS A 64 3.62 10.54 -1.81
C LYS A 64 2.90 11.33 -2.88
N ASN A 65 3.62 12.03 -3.72
CA ASN A 65 2.96 12.81 -4.74
C ASN A 65 2.40 11.94 -5.87
N MET A 66 2.63 10.64 -5.85
CA MET A 66 2.06 9.77 -6.85
C MET A 66 0.73 9.20 -6.43
N ALA A 67 0.33 9.41 -5.20
CA ALA A 67 -0.92 8.85 -4.71
C ALA A 67 -2.08 9.75 -5.07
N VAL A 68 -3.08 9.19 -5.73
CA VAL A 68 -4.26 9.92 -6.07
C VAL A 68 -5.26 9.84 -4.94
N SER A 69 -5.38 8.71 -4.30
CA SER A 69 -6.28 8.56 -3.18
C SER A 69 -5.78 7.51 -2.23
N VAL A 70 -6.06 7.67 -0.98
CA VAL A 70 -5.59 6.77 0.06
C VAL A 70 -6.74 6.52 1.02
N GLU A 71 -7.02 5.25 1.29
CA GLU A 71 -8.03 4.89 2.26
C GLU A 71 -7.34 4.23 3.43
N TYR A 72 -7.51 4.77 4.61
CA TYR A 72 -6.84 4.27 5.78
C TYR A 72 -7.68 3.19 6.45
N ASN A 73 -6.99 2.33 7.15
CA ASN A 73 -7.63 1.27 7.87
C ASN A 73 -8.08 1.82 9.20
N LEU A 74 -9.38 1.90 9.42
CA LEU A 74 -9.88 2.39 10.66
C LEU A 74 -10.03 1.24 11.60
N GLN A 75 -9.33 1.29 12.69
CA GLN A 75 -9.42 0.24 13.61
C GLN A 75 -9.80 0.74 14.89
N TYR A 76 -10.61 0.10 15.61
CA TYR A 76 -11.03 0.53 16.91
C TYR A 76 -10.83 -0.52 17.92
#